data_0e48ba21be4aad2ec8cf2ad45feda491
#
_entry.id   0e48ba21be4aad2ec8cf2ad45feda491
#
_cell.length_a   1.000
_cell.length_b   1.000
_cell.length_c   1.000
_cell.angle_alpha   90.00
_cell.angle_beta   90.00
_cell.angle_gamma   90.00
#
_symmetry.space_group_name_H-M   'P 1'
#
loop_
_entity.id
_entity.type
_entity.pdbx_description
1 polymer ?
#
loop_
_entity_poly.entity_id
_entity_poly.type
_entity_poly.pdbx_seq_one_letter_code
_entity_poly.pdbx_strand_id
1 'polypeptide(L)'
;MLLSAGRSQLLVTDIQERLLPAIHDGARAASRARLLIEAARRLGIPILVSEHYPQGLGPTVPEIREALGNEAPIRAKIAFSCLRDGPLAAELSERRRKGRPQVAVAGFESHVCVLQTSLDLADRGYDVFVAADAVASRTPESREIALARMRQAGIQVLNTEMAVFEWLGRGGTPEFRDLLPLLR
;
A
#
# COMPACT_ATOMS: atom_id res chain seq x y z
N MET A 1 -0.70 -0.28 -18.15
CA MET A 1 0.59 0.33 -17.70
C MET A 1 1.19 -0.60 -16.68
N LEU A 2 2.52 -0.83 -16.65
CA LEU A 2 3.22 -1.62 -15.64
C LEU A 2 3.79 -0.72 -14.54
N LEU A 3 3.95 -1.27 -13.33
CA LEU A 3 4.73 -0.65 -12.26
C LEU A 3 6.22 -0.60 -12.65
N SER A 4 6.90 0.47 -12.24
CA SER A 4 8.33 0.62 -12.41
C SER A 4 8.96 1.06 -11.08
N ALA A 5 9.97 0.37 -10.59
CA ALA A 5 10.60 0.69 -9.31
C ALA A 5 11.11 2.14 -9.24
N GLY A 6 11.67 2.66 -10.34
CA GLY A 6 12.15 4.06 -10.41
C GLY A 6 11.04 5.11 -10.37
N ARG A 7 9.80 4.75 -10.69
CA ARG A 7 8.64 5.66 -10.74
C ARG A 7 7.63 5.42 -9.63
N SER A 8 7.82 4.38 -8.82
CA SER A 8 6.87 3.97 -7.79
C SER A 8 7.17 4.58 -6.42
N GLN A 9 6.13 4.68 -5.62
CA GLN A 9 6.13 4.82 -4.17
C GLN A 9 5.09 3.84 -3.61
N LEU A 10 5.33 3.31 -2.41
CA LEU A 10 4.42 2.41 -1.71
C LEU A 10 3.70 3.16 -0.60
N LEU A 11 2.36 3.07 -0.57
CA LEU A 11 1.52 3.56 0.51
C LEU A 11 0.88 2.39 1.23
N VAL A 12 1.15 2.25 2.52
CA VAL A 12 0.54 1.24 3.39
C VAL A 12 -0.43 1.93 4.33
N THR A 13 -1.71 1.55 4.25
CA THR A 13 -2.81 2.24 4.92
C THR A 13 -3.29 1.45 6.13
N ASP A 14 -3.16 2.01 7.33
CA ASP A 14 -3.91 1.68 8.55
C ASP A 14 -3.90 0.19 8.98
N ILE A 15 -2.79 -0.52 8.84
CA ILE A 15 -2.64 -1.88 9.38
C ILE A 15 -2.32 -1.78 10.88
N GLN A 16 -3.37 -1.55 11.69
CA GLN A 16 -3.26 -1.20 13.11
C GLN A 16 -3.76 -2.30 14.05
N GLU A 17 -3.18 -2.35 15.26
CA GLU A 17 -3.37 -3.44 16.24
C GLU A 17 -4.84 -3.70 16.60
N ARG A 18 -5.63 -2.63 16.82
CA ARG A 18 -7.04 -2.77 17.22
C ARG A 18 -7.98 -2.92 16.02
N LEU A 19 -7.53 -2.59 14.81
CA LEU A 19 -8.31 -2.77 13.59
C LEU A 19 -8.16 -4.19 13.03
N LEU A 20 -6.94 -4.73 13.03
CA LEU A 20 -6.61 -6.04 12.43
C LEU A 20 -7.54 -7.19 12.87
N PRO A 21 -7.91 -7.33 14.17
CA PRO A 21 -8.80 -8.44 14.60
C PRO A 21 -10.21 -8.40 14.01
N ALA A 22 -10.67 -7.23 13.55
CA ALA A 22 -11.99 -7.06 12.92
C ALA A 22 -11.96 -7.31 11.40
N ILE A 23 -10.80 -7.49 10.81
CA ILE A 23 -10.62 -7.60 9.35
C ILE A 23 -10.66 -9.07 8.92
N HIS A 24 -11.56 -9.38 7.98
CA HIS A 24 -11.61 -10.71 7.37
C HIS A 24 -10.31 -11.00 6.60
N ASP A 25 -9.67 -12.13 6.87
CA ASP A 25 -8.35 -12.52 6.34
C ASP A 25 -7.26 -11.45 6.58
N GLY A 26 -7.41 -10.64 7.64
CA GLY A 26 -6.53 -9.52 7.93
C GLY A 26 -5.07 -9.90 8.10
N ALA A 27 -4.77 -10.99 8.79
CA ALA A 27 -3.41 -11.49 8.97
C ALA A 27 -2.75 -11.86 7.63
N ARG A 28 -3.48 -12.49 6.71
CA ARG A 28 -2.99 -12.80 5.36
C ARG A 28 -2.70 -11.52 4.57
N ALA A 29 -3.61 -10.58 4.59
CA ALA A 29 -3.42 -9.32 3.88
C ALA A 29 -2.25 -8.50 4.47
N ALA A 30 -2.08 -8.48 5.79
CA ALA A 30 -0.93 -7.87 6.46
C ALA A 30 0.38 -8.54 6.05
N SER A 31 0.43 -9.87 5.98
CA SER A 31 1.60 -10.61 5.49
C SER A 31 1.96 -10.25 4.04
N ARG A 32 0.96 -10.06 3.17
CA ARG A 32 1.19 -9.60 1.79
C ARG A 32 1.66 -8.15 1.72
N ALA A 33 1.12 -7.26 2.57
CA ALA A 33 1.62 -5.89 2.70
C ALA A 33 3.07 -5.85 3.20
N ARG A 34 3.42 -6.73 4.17
CA ARG A 34 4.80 -6.90 4.63
C ARG A 34 5.73 -7.28 3.48
N LEU A 35 5.35 -8.24 2.64
CA LEU A 35 6.13 -8.64 1.47
C LEU A 35 6.36 -7.46 0.50
N LEU A 36 5.34 -6.65 0.24
CA LEU A 36 5.50 -5.42 -0.56
C LEU A 36 6.49 -4.44 0.06
N ILE A 37 6.47 -4.29 1.39
CA ILE A 37 7.41 -3.44 2.12
C ILE A 37 8.84 -3.95 1.94
N GLU A 38 9.08 -5.25 2.14
CA GLU A 38 10.39 -5.87 2.00
C GLU A 38 10.92 -5.72 0.56
N ALA A 39 10.06 -5.93 -0.45
CA ALA A 39 10.39 -5.72 -1.85
C ALA A 39 10.70 -4.24 -2.15
N ALA A 40 9.88 -3.33 -1.67
CA ALA A 40 10.07 -1.89 -1.86
C ALA A 40 11.40 -1.42 -1.25
N ARG A 41 11.73 -1.87 -0.04
CA ARG A 41 13.03 -1.57 0.60
C ARG A 41 14.20 -2.11 -0.22
N ARG A 42 14.13 -3.36 -0.64
CA ARG A 42 15.20 -3.99 -1.45
C ARG A 42 15.44 -3.27 -2.78
N LEU A 43 14.38 -2.68 -3.35
CA LEU A 43 14.42 -1.97 -4.63
C LEU A 43 14.56 -0.45 -4.50
N GLY A 44 14.74 0.09 -3.29
CA GLY A 44 14.86 1.53 -3.06
C GLY A 44 13.60 2.33 -3.38
N ILE A 45 12.43 1.70 -3.27
CA ILE A 45 11.14 2.36 -3.47
C ILE A 45 10.73 3.02 -2.15
N PRO A 46 10.44 4.33 -2.12
CA PRO A 46 10.06 5.02 -0.89
C PRO A 46 8.70 4.55 -0.39
N ILE A 47 8.62 4.31 0.92
CA ILE A 47 7.43 3.83 1.61
C ILE A 47 6.85 4.96 2.48
N LEU A 48 5.53 5.02 2.55
CA LEU A 48 4.76 5.87 3.46
C LEU A 48 3.69 5.02 4.13
N VAL A 49 3.54 5.16 5.44
CA VAL A 49 2.54 4.44 6.23
C VAL A 49 1.59 5.43 6.89
N SER A 50 0.30 5.13 6.87
CA SER A 50 -0.68 5.91 7.63
C SER A 50 -1.20 5.12 8.85
N GLU A 51 -1.54 5.87 9.91
CA GLU A 51 -2.30 5.40 11.07
C GLU A 51 -3.56 6.24 11.23
N HIS A 52 -4.72 5.63 11.03
CA HIS A 52 -5.99 6.31 11.26
C HIS A 52 -6.31 6.33 12.75
N TYR A 53 -6.54 7.53 13.32
CA TYR A 53 -6.94 7.72 14.70
C TYR A 53 -6.20 6.78 15.68
N PRO A 54 -4.85 6.89 15.80
CA PRO A 54 -4.05 5.91 16.55
C PRO A 54 -4.41 5.82 18.04
N GLN A 55 -4.99 6.87 18.63
CA GLN A 55 -5.50 6.84 20.00
C GLN A 55 -6.63 5.81 20.16
N GLY A 56 -7.45 5.62 19.13
CA GLY A 56 -8.53 4.65 19.10
C GLY A 56 -8.12 3.27 18.56
N LEU A 57 -7.40 3.25 17.43
CA LEU A 57 -7.08 2.00 16.72
C LEU A 57 -5.72 1.41 17.08
N GLY A 58 -4.93 2.09 17.91
CA GLY A 58 -3.58 1.67 18.27
C GLY A 58 -2.55 1.96 17.18
N PRO A 59 -1.29 1.59 17.42
CA PRO A 59 -0.22 1.75 16.45
C PRO A 59 -0.31 0.71 15.32
N THR A 60 0.48 0.91 14.28
CA THR A 60 0.77 -0.09 13.25
C THR A 60 1.27 -1.38 13.89
N VAL A 61 0.80 -2.53 13.43
CA VAL A 61 1.16 -3.85 13.99
C VAL A 61 2.66 -4.11 13.96
N PRO A 62 3.21 -4.87 14.94
CA PRO A 62 4.65 -5.08 15.06
C PRO A 62 5.31 -5.65 13.80
N GLU A 63 4.69 -6.63 13.14
CA GLU A 63 5.22 -7.27 11.93
C GLU A 63 5.43 -6.28 10.76
N ILE A 64 4.57 -5.28 10.62
CA ILE A 64 4.72 -4.22 9.63
C ILE A 64 5.82 -3.25 10.07
N ARG A 65 5.87 -2.87 11.34
CA ARG A 65 6.91 -1.97 11.87
C ARG A 65 8.31 -2.58 11.73
N GLU A 66 8.46 -3.88 12.01
CA GLU A 66 9.71 -4.61 11.81
C GLU A 66 10.15 -4.61 10.34
N ALA A 67 9.22 -4.88 9.42
CA ALA A 67 9.50 -4.84 7.99
C ALA A 67 9.90 -3.45 7.49
N LEU A 68 9.32 -2.38 8.05
CA LEU A 68 9.67 -0.99 7.70
C LEU A 68 11.08 -0.61 8.15
N GLY A 69 11.57 -1.19 9.24
CA GLY A 69 12.80 -0.71 9.89
C GLY A 69 12.63 0.73 10.39
N ASN A 70 13.74 1.47 10.49
CA ASN A 70 13.74 2.83 11.05
C ASN A 70 13.57 3.94 10.00
N GLU A 71 13.43 3.61 8.74
CA GLU A 71 13.57 4.59 7.65
C GLU A 71 12.23 5.09 7.06
N ALA A 72 11.15 4.32 7.22
CA ALA A 72 9.88 4.68 6.63
C ALA A 72 9.03 5.54 7.57
N PRO A 73 8.53 6.70 7.11
CA PRO A 73 7.70 7.55 7.94
C PRO A 73 6.31 6.94 8.16
N ILE A 74 5.88 6.94 9.43
CA ILE A 74 4.51 6.64 9.84
C ILE A 74 3.84 7.96 10.19
N ARG A 75 2.66 8.24 9.64
CA ARG A 75 1.91 9.48 9.84
C ARG A 75 0.49 9.20 10.31
N ALA A 76 0.11 9.84 11.40
CA ALA A 76 -1.27 9.82 11.86
C ALA A 76 -2.18 10.64 10.95
N LYS A 77 -3.43 10.21 10.81
CA LYS A 77 -4.50 10.92 10.12
C LYS A 77 -5.84 10.75 10.82
N ILE A 78 -6.76 11.67 10.58
CA ILE A 78 -8.16 11.57 11.00
C ILE A 78 -9.09 11.40 9.78
N ALA A 79 -8.78 12.05 8.67
CA ALA A 79 -9.52 11.82 7.43
C ALA A 79 -9.36 10.36 6.96
N PHE A 80 -10.38 9.82 6.32
CA PHE A 80 -10.26 8.47 5.74
C PHE A 80 -9.27 8.46 4.59
N SER A 81 -9.36 9.41 3.67
CA SER A 81 -8.37 9.57 2.60
C SER A 81 -7.07 10.19 3.11
N CYS A 82 -5.94 9.56 2.79
CA CYS A 82 -4.60 10.08 3.06
C CYS A 82 -4.33 11.43 2.36
N LEU A 83 -5.07 11.76 1.31
CA LEU A 83 -4.91 13.00 0.53
C LEU A 83 -5.63 14.20 1.17
N ARG A 84 -6.45 13.97 2.19
CA ARG A 84 -7.18 15.01 2.92
C ARG A 84 -6.51 15.36 4.25
N ASP A 85 -5.40 14.70 4.57
CA ASP A 85 -4.51 15.03 5.68
C ASP A 85 -3.20 15.62 5.15
N GLY A 86 -2.86 16.83 5.59
CA GLY A 86 -1.78 17.64 5.02
C GLY A 86 -0.42 16.95 4.94
N PRO A 87 0.11 16.33 6.01
CA PRO A 87 1.43 15.70 6.00
C PRO A 87 1.55 14.54 5.00
N LEU A 88 0.54 13.66 4.93
CA LEU A 88 0.51 12.54 3.98
C LEU A 88 0.43 13.03 2.53
N ALA A 89 -0.46 13.97 2.26
CA ALA A 89 -0.61 14.57 0.94
C ALA A 89 0.68 15.28 0.48
N ALA A 90 1.35 16.00 1.39
CA ALA A 90 2.59 16.69 1.09
C ALA A 90 3.72 15.72 0.71
N GLU A 91 3.91 14.63 1.48
CA GLU A 91 4.93 13.61 1.19
C GLU A 91 4.68 12.91 -0.15
N LEU A 92 3.44 12.51 -0.43
CA LEU A 92 3.09 11.89 -1.72
C LEU A 92 3.36 12.85 -2.89
N SER A 93 3.00 14.13 -2.73
CA SER A 93 3.22 15.16 -3.73
C SER A 93 4.71 15.45 -3.96
N GLU A 94 5.51 15.50 -2.91
CA GLU A 94 6.95 15.69 -3.00
C GLU A 94 7.62 14.57 -3.80
N ARG A 95 7.24 13.32 -3.50
CA ARG A 95 7.75 12.15 -4.22
C ARG A 95 7.33 12.15 -5.70
N ARG A 96 6.08 12.59 -5.99
CA ARG A 96 5.63 12.76 -7.38
C ARG A 96 6.47 13.79 -8.14
N ARG A 97 6.77 14.94 -7.52
CA ARG A 97 7.66 15.96 -8.12
C ARG A 97 9.07 15.43 -8.39
N LYS A 98 9.52 14.46 -7.61
CA LYS A 98 10.79 13.73 -7.81
C LYS A 98 10.68 12.58 -8.82
N GLY A 99 9.64 12.54 -9.65
CA GLY A 99 9.48 11.55 -10.72
C GLY A 99 8.82 10.23 -10.32
N ARG A 100 8.11 10.19 -9.16
CA ARG A 100 7.42 8.99 -8.68
C ARG A 100 5.89 9.14 -8.68
N PRO A 101 5.25 9.19 -9.87
CA PRO A 101 3.80 9.35 -9.99
C PRO A 101 3.01 8.06 -9.72
N GLN A 102 3.66 6.88 -9.74
CA GLN A 102 3.00 5.61 -9.50
C GLN A 102 2.87 5.35 -7.99
N VAL A 103 1.66 5.04 -7.52
CA VAL A 103 1.40 4.71 -6.12
C VAL A 103 0.86 3.29 -6.02
N ALA A 104 1.67 2.38 -5.46
CA ALA A 104 1.18 1.07 -5.05
C ALA A 104 0.53 1.21 -3.67
N VAL A 105 -0.68 0.67 -3.50
CA VAL A 105 -1.47 0.80 -2.27
C VAL A 105 -1.76 -0.57 -1.67
N ALA A 106 -1.52 -0.70 -0.37
CA ALA A 106 -1.87 -1.85 0.46
C ALA A 106 -2.51 -1.37 1.77
N GLY A 107 -3.16 -2.26 2.52
CA GLY A 107 -3.66 -1.98 3.87
C GLY A 107 -5.17 -2.02 4.02
N PHE A 108 -5.69 -1.35 5.06
CA PHE A 108 -7.09 -1.45 5.53
C PHE A 108 -7.78 -0.08 5.59
N GLU A 109 -9.10 -0.02 5.55
CA GLU A 109 -10.03 -1.00 4.98
C GLU A 109 -10.21 -0.71 3.48
N SER A 110 -10.31 -1.77 2.68
CA SER A 110 -10.46 -1.65 1.22
C SER A 110 -11.58 -0.71 0.81
N HIS A 111 -12.73 -0.75 1.51
CA HIS A 111 -13.94 0.03 1.18
C HIS A 111 -14.02 1.41 1.87
N VAL A 112 -13.05 1.75 2.70
CA VAL A 112 -13.00 3.05 3.41
C VAL A 112 -11.72 3.81 3.04
N CYS A 113 -10.66 3.63 3.83
CA CYS A 113 -9.42 4.43 3.67
C CYS A 113 -8.69 4.13 2.36
N VAL A 114 -8.58 2.86 1.99
CA VAL A 114 -7.94 2.45 0.72
C VAL A 114 -8.71 3.00 -0.47
N LEU A 115 -10.03 2.80 -0.52
CA LEU A 115 -10.88 3.28 -1.62
C LEU A 115 -10.80 4.80 -1.78
N GLN A 116 -11.08 5.54 -0.70
CA GLN A 116 -11.10 7.00 -0.78
C GLN A 116 -9.74 7.59 -1.13
N THR A 117 -8.66 7.03 -0.57
CA THR A 117 -7.30 7.43 -0.91
C THR A 117 -6.98 7.15 -2.39
N SER A 118 -7.33 5.97 -2.88
CA SER A 118 -7.07 5.57 -4.26
C SER A 118 -7.82 6.44 -5.27
N LEU A 119 -9.08 6.78 -4.99
CA LEU A 119 -9.87 7.68 -5.83
C LEU A 119 -9.31 9.10 -5.81
N ASP A 120 -9.01 9.66 -4.63
CA ASP A 120 -8.41 10.99 -4.52
C ASP A 120 -7.02 11.07 -5.19
N LEU A 121 -6.24 9.98 -5.17
CA LEU A 121 -4.97 9.88 -5.91
C LEU A 121 -5.21 9.91 -7.43
N ALA A 122 -6.14 9.10 -7.93
CA ALA A 122 -6.47 9.05 -9.35
C ALA A 122 -6.99 10.41 -9.86
N ASP A 123 -7.88 11.08 -9.10
CA ASP A 123 -8.39 12.42 -9.42
C ASP A 123 -7.28 13.48 -9.49
N ARG A 124 -6.19 13.29 -8.72
CA ARG A 124 -5.01 14.16 -8.78
C ARG A 124 -3.98 13.73 -9.83
N GLY A 125 -4.31 12.75 -10.68
CA GLY A 125 -3.49 12.31 -11.80
C GLY A 125 -2.28 11.47 -11.41
N TYR A 126 -2.36 10.69 -10.31
CA TYR A 126 -1.41 9.62 -10.03
C TYR A 126 -1.79 8.35 -10.80
N ASP A 127 -0.79 7.57 -11.14
CA ASP A 127 -0.98 6.19 -11.62
C ASP A 127 -1.16 5.28 -10.40
N VAL A 128 -2.39 4.84 -10.12
CA VAL A 128 -2.71 4.10 -8.89
C VAL A 128 -2.79 2.61 -9.14
N PHE A 129 -2.13 1.83 -8.30
CA PHE A 129 -2.11 0.37 -8.32
C PHE A 129 -2.50 -0.17 -6.94
N VAL A 130 -3.52 -1.01 -6.86
CA VAL A 130 -3.97 -1.60 -5.60
C VAL A 130 -3.65 -3.09 -5.59
N ALA A 131 -2.87 -3.53 -4.58
CA ALA A 131 -2.53 -4.92 -4.38
C ALA A 131 -3.71 -5.66 -3.73
N ALA A 132 -4.52 -6.35 -4.54
CA ALA A 132 -5.77 -6.96 -4.10
C ALA A 132 -5.62 -7.94 -2.93
N ASP A 133 -4.55 -8.70 -2.89
CA ASP A 133 -4.24 -9.66 -1.84
C ASP A 133 -3.60 -9.03 -0.59
N ALA A 134 -3.18 -7.76 -0.68
CA ALA A 134 -2.63 -6.96 0.41
C ALA A 134 -3.61 -5.90 0.94
N VAL A 135 -4.87 -5.92 0.48
CA VAL A 135 -5.96 -5.08 1.02
C VAL A 135 -7.10 -5.96 1.51
N ALA A 136 -7.73 -5.55 2.61
CA ALA A 136 -8.83 -6.30 3.22
C ALA A 136 -9.87 -5.36 3.85
N SER A 137 -11.01 -5.93 4.21
CA SER A 137 -12.14 -5.27 4.86
C SER A 137 -12.75 -6.18 5.92
N ARG A 138 -13.68 -5.69 6.71
CA ARG A 138 -14.40 -6.51 7.71
C ARG A 138 -15.18 -7.65 7.09
N THR A 139 -15.64 -7.50 5.85
CA THR A 139 -16.34 -8.54 5.11
C THR A 139 -15.74 -8.72 3.71
N PRO A 140 -15.75 -9.95 3.15
CA PRO A 140 -15.35 -10.20 1.77
C PRO A 140 -16.13 -9.38 0.76
N GLU A 141 -17.44 -9.23 0.96
CA GLU A 141 -18.33 -8.46 0.09
C GLU A 141 -17.89 -7.00 -0.01
N SER A 142 -17.62 -6.34 1.12
CA SER A 142 -17.16 -4.95 1.15
C SER A 142 -15.84 -4.78 0.39
N ARG A 143 -14.92 -5.75 0.51
CA ARG A 143 -13.66 -5.77 -0.22
C ARG A 143 -13.90 -5.88 -1.74
N GLU A 144 -14.73 -6.83 -2.17
CA GLU A 144 -14.99 -7.05 -3.62
C GLU A 144 -15.72 -5.86 -4.26
N ILE A 145 -16.70 -5.26 -3.59
CA ILE A 145 -17.37 -4.04 -4.06
C ILE A 145 -16.36 -2.89 -4.20
N ALA A 146 -15.46 -2.72 -3.23
CA ALA A 146 -14.42 -1.69 -3.28
C ALA A 146 -13.46 -1.89 -4.47
N LEU A 147 -12.96 -3.11 -4.66
CA LEU A 147 -12.06 -3.45 -5.77
C LEU A 147 -12.75 -3.26 -7.13
N ALA A 148 -14.03 -3.65 -7.25
CA ALA A 148 -14.81 -3.42 -8.46
C ALA A 148 -14.95 -1.92 -8.78
N ARG A 149 -15.27 -1.10 -7.76
CA ARG A 149 -15.38 0.35 -7.91
C ARG A 149 -14.05 1.01 -8.28
N MET A 150 -12.94 0.55 -7.70
CA MET A 150 -11.61 1.05 -8.06
C MET A 150 -11.27 0.72 -9.53
N ARG A 151 -11.56 -0.50 -10.01
CA ARG A 151 -11.39 -0.86 -11.43
C ARG A 151 -12.20 0.03 -12.36
N GLN A 152 -13.47 0.31 -12.02
CA GLN A 152 -14.34 1.21 -12.81
C GLN A 152 -13.79 2.63 -12.87
N ALA A 153 -13.06 3.09 -11.86
CA ALA A 153 -12.38 4.38 -11.83
C ALA A 153 -11.01 4.38 -12.54
N GLY A 154 -10.64 3.29 -13.24
CA GLY A 154 -9.38 3.19 -13.98
C GLY A 154 -8.16 2.85 -13.12
N ILE A 155 -8.36 2.54 -11.83
CA ILE A 155 -7.30 2.12 -10.92
C ILE A 155 -6.87 0.70 -11.28
N GLN A 156 -5.55 0.48 -11.39
CA GLN A 156 -4.99 -0.82 -11.71
C GLN A 156 -5.07 -1.73 -10.47
N VAL A 157 -5.69 -2.89 -10.61
CA VAL A 157 -5.79 -3.89 -9.54
C VAL A 157 -4.93 -5.09 -9.92
N LEU A 158 -3.95 -5.38 -9.11
CA LEU A 158 -2.99 -6.48 -9.28
C LEU A 158 -2.86 -7.25 -7.96
N ASN A 159 -2.05 -8.29 -7.91
CA ASN A 159 -1.64 -8.91 -6.64
C ASN A 159 -0.19 -8.55 -6.28
N THR A 160 0.22 -8.92 -5.08
CA THR A 160 1.56 -8.66 -4.56
C THR A 160 2.65 -9.23 -5.46
N GLU A 161 2.48 -10.46 -5.96
CA GLU A 161 3.44 -11.11 -6.84
C GLU A 161 3.60 -10.35 -8.16
N MET A 162 2.50 -9.95 -8.80
CA MET A 162 2.53 -9.12 -10.00
C MET A 162 3.30 -7.81 -9.74
N ALA A 163 3.01 -7.12 -8.63
CA ALA A 163 3.69 -5.87 -8.28
C ALA A 163 5.22 -6.07 -8.16
N VAL A 164 5.65 -7.11 -7.47
CA VAL A 164 7.08 -7.39 -7.29
C VAL A 164 7.77 -7.74 -8.61
N PHE A 165 7.15 -8.56 -9.46
CA PHE A 165 7.73 -8.89 -10.76
C PHE A 165 7.75 -7.69 -11.72
N GLU A 166 6.75 -6.83 -11.69
CA GLU A 166 6.74 -5.58 -12.47
C GLU A 166 7.85 -4.62 -12.00
N TRP A 167 8.06 -4.47 -10.69
CA TRP A 167 9.17 -3.69 -10.14
C TRP A 167 10.54 -4.26 -10.49
N LEU A 168 10.70 -5.58 -10.48
CA LEU A 168 11.94 -6.27 -10.87
C LEU A 168 12.25 -6.10 -12.37
N GLY A 169 11.23 -6.17 -13.22
CA GLY A 169 11.32 -6.00 -14.67
C GLY A 169 12.06 -7.11 -15.41
N ARG A 170 12.95 -7.85 -14.73
CA ARG A 170 13.71 -8.98 -15.32
C ARG A 170 14.22 -9.95 -14.25
N GLY A 171 14.42 -11.21 -14.64
CA GLY A 171 15.05 -12.23 -13.81
C GLY A 171 16.58 -12.13 -13.77
N GLY A 172 17.21 -12.95 -12.91
CA GLY A 172 18.66 -13.13 -12.88
C GLY A 172 19.47 -12.05 -12.18
N THR A 173 18.83 -10.96 -11.71
CA THR A 173 19.50 -9.90 -10.94
C THR A 173 19.73 -10.33 -9.48
N PRO A 174 20.62 -9.65 -8.72
CA PRO A 174 20.73 -9.86 -7.28
C PRO A 174 19.40 -9.67 -6.55
N GLU A 175 18.66 -8.59 -6.89
CA GLU A 175 17.34 -8.27 -6.32
C GLU A 175 16.33 -9.39 -6.58
N PHE A 176 16.30 -9.94 -7.79
CA PHE A 176 15.43 -11.08 -8.13
C PHE A 176 15.75 -12.31 -7.26
N ARG A 177 17.04 -12.63 -7.07
CA ARG A 177 17.45 -13.78 -6.24
C ARG A 177 17.07 -13.60 -4.77
N ASP A 178 17.17 -12.37 -4.26
CA ASP A 178 16.83 -12.05 -2.87
C ASP A 178 15.31 -12.08 -2.62
N LEU A 179 14.50 -11.64 -3.59
CA LEU A 179 13.04 -11.54 -3.44
C LEU A 179 12.30 -12.83 -3.80
N LEU A 180 12.86 -13.68 -4.67
CA LEU A 180 12.20 -14.90 -5.13
C LEU A 180 11.77 -15.85 -3.99
N PRO A 181 12.56 -16.06 -2.91
CA PRO A 181 12.13 -16.90 -1.78
C PRO A 181 10.91 -16.35 -1.02
N LEU A 182 10.69 -15.04 -1.04
CA LEU A 182 9.56 -14.38 -0.36
C LEU A 182 8.23 -14.54 -1.13
N LEU A 183 8.30 -14.90 -2.41
CA LEU A 183 7.13 -15.05 -3.29
C LEU A 183 6.57 -16.49 -3.31
N ARG A 184 7.26 -17.42 -2.63
CA ARG A 184 6.87 -18.86 -2.60
C ARG A 184 5.91 -19.18 -1.47
#